data_7a225e33061382bdb5c93f925eaf2547
#
_entry.id   7a225e33061382bdb5c93f925eaf2547
#
_cell.length_a   1.000
_cell.length_b   1.000
_cell.length_c   1.000
_cell.angle_alpha   90.00
_cell.angle_beta   90.00
_cell.angle_gamma   90.00
#
_symmetry.space_group_name_H-M   'P 1'
#
loop_
_entity.id
_entity.type
_entity.pdbx_description
1 polymer ?
#
loop_
_entity_poly.entity_id
_entity_poly.type
_entity_poly.pdbx_seq_one_letter_code
_entity_poly.pdbx_strand_id
1 'polypeptide(L)'
;MEKYVYNLQNILLSESHSFYYKMSSDAARIQQFYFILMLVACIILFQFAYGFSGRITEPIQQLSNMAKKIAEGDLDIPVLSDSLGYGDEIDELTQSFNKMAANVRDSVRSLEKASKLEKELHERELEKESALSALREAQLTSLQTQIKPHFLFNTLNTIRRQAELEDAEQTVELIRSLAQLFRFNLVSHQQKIILEEELLAVKEYMFLQQKRFGEDRVRYLIKKKIDCSKILIPPLVVQTFIENAMKHGLEPKIEGGFLLLDVKEKAKNCIIRIFDSGCGMPKEAVKQINSYNKKEELALQEGAVHGIGLKNIFTRMKLLYGENFSIKVYSKLRQGTFVKIVFPCEEK
;
A
#
# COMPACT_ATOMS: atom_id res chain seq x y z
N MET A 1 -114.05 -27.24 -64.62
CA MET A 1 -112.63 -26.83 -64.69
C MET A 1 -112.12 -26.25 -63.35
N GLU A 2 -112.81 -25.36 -62.71
CA GLU A 2 -112.36 -24.73 -61.46
C GLU A 2 -112.03 -25.74 -60.30
N LYS A 3 -112.83 -26.78 -60.14
CA LYS A 3 -112.61 -27.76 -59.08
C LYS A 3 -111.32 -28.59 -59.27
N TYR A 4 -110.88 -28.75 -60.49
CA TYR A 4 -109.63 -29.47 -60.86
C TYR A 4 -108.37 -28.55 -60.57
N VAL A 5 -108.49 -27.27 -60.92
CA VAL A 5 -107.42 -26.28 -60.66
C VAL A 5 -107.24 -26.12 -59.18
N TYR A 6 -108.27 -26.05 -58.38
CA TYR A 6 -108.21 -25.93 -56.93
C TYR A 6 -107.58 -27.15 -56.27
N ASN A 7 -107.90 -28.38 -56.72
CA ASN A 7 -107.30 -29.63 -56.23
C ASN A 7 -105.80 -29.69 -56.58
N LEU A 8 -105.41 -29.29 -57.81
CA LEU A 8 -103.98 -29.22 -58.20
C LEU A 8 -103.20 -28.25 -57.39
N GLN A 9 -103.77 -27.08 -57.08
CA GLN A 9 -103.15 -26.01 -56.25
C GLN A 9 -102.93 -26.49 -54.82
N ASN A 10 -103.91 -27.20 -54.22
CA ASN A 10 -103.79 -27.79 -52.90
C ASN A 10 -102.74 -28.91 -52.81
N ILE A 11 -102.61 -29.74 -53.86
CA ILE A 11 -101.59 -30.78 -53.92
C ILE A 11 -100.21 -30.15 -54.03
N LEU A 12 -100.01 -29.18 -54.91
CA LEU A 12 -98.76 -28.45 -55.05
C LEU A 12 -98.39 -27.70 -53.80
N LEU A 13 -99.31 -27.05 -53.09
CA LEU A 13 -99.08 -26.39 -51.80
C LEU A 13 -98.69 -27.41 -50.72
N SER A 14 -99.36 -28.55 -50.64
CA SER A 14 -99.04 -29.61 -49.67
C SER A 14 -97.65 -30.23 -49.93
N GLU A 15 -97.26 -30.46 -51.16
CA GLU A 15 -95.92 -30.91 -51.55
C GLU A 15 -94.85 -29.87 -51.22
N SER A 16 -95.11 -28.63 -51.56
CA SER A 16 -94.22 -27.50 -51.22
C SER A 16 -94.01 -27.39 -49.71
N HIS A 17 -95.11 -27.45 -48.92
CA HIS A 17 -94.99 -27.42 -47.46
C HIS A 17 -94.22 -28.62 -46.92
N SER A 18 -94.49 -29.85 -47.45
CA SER A 18 -93.72 -31.03 -47.01
C SER A 18 -92.26 -30.94 -47.34
N PHE A 19 -91.93 -30.38 -48.52
CA PHE A 19 -90.53 -30.12 -48.92
C PHE A 19 -89.83 -29.10 -48.03
N TYR A 20 -90.49 -27.96 -47.69
CA TYR A 20 -89.99 -26.97 -46.75
C TYR A 20 -89.77 -27.56 -45.34
N TYR A 21 -90.72 -28.34 -44.82
CA TYR A 21 -90.55 -29.00 -43.51
C TYR A 21 -89.39 -29.97 -43.49
N LYS A 22 -89.20 -30.72 -44.53
CA LYS A 22 -88.10 -31.68 -44.69
C LYS A 22 -86.78 -30.96 -44.79
N MET A 23 -86.67 -29.92 -45.62
CA MET A 23 -85.50 -29.08 -45.75
C MET A 23 -85.14 -28.37 -44.44
N SER A 24 -86.11 -27.81 -43.71
CA SER A 24 -85.94 -27.18 -42.41
C SER A 24 -85.46 -28.19 -41.35
N SER A 25 -86.02 -29.41 -41.34
CA SER A 25 -85.60 -30.46 -40.42
C SER A 25 -84.17 -30.98 -40.71
N ASP A 26 -83.82 -31.10 -42.00
CA ASP A 26 -82.48 -31.51 -42.41
C ASP A 26 -81.47 -30.38 -42.10
N ALA A 27 -81.83 -29.11 -42.33
CA ALA A 27 -81.03 -27.97 -41.94
C ALA A 27 -80.81 -27.93 -40.42
N ALA A 28 -81.88 -28.18 -39.63
CA ALA A 28 -81.72 -28.23 -38.15
C ALA A 28 -80.81 -29.38 -37.68
N ARG A 29 -80.88 -30.56 -38.32
CA ARG A 29 -79.98 -31.68 -38.02
C ARG A 29 -78.55 -31.38 -38.39
N ILE A 30 -78.34 -30.79 -39.55
CA ILE A 30 -76.98 -30.33 -39.96
C ILE A 30 -76.43 -29.30 -38.99
N GLN A 31 -77.27 -28.35 -38.58
CA GLN A 31 -76.83 -27.32 -37.56
C GLN A 31 -76.52 -27.98 -36.22
N GLN A 32 -77.33 -28.93 -35.75
CA GLN A 32 -77.04 -29.69 -34.52
C GLN A 32 -75.72 -30.49 -34.64
N PHE A 33 -75.51 -31.15 -35.82
CA PHE A 33 -74.26 -31.87 -36.05
C PHE A 33 -73.03 -30.95 -35.98
N TYR A 34 -73.03 -29.78 -36.62
CA TYR A 34 -71.92 -28.81 -36.54
C TYR A 34 -71.76 -28.27 -35.16
N PHE A 35 -72.82 -28.02 -34.37
CA PHE A 35 -72.74 -27.58 -33.00
C PHE A 35 -72.05 -28.61 -32.09
N ILE A 36 -72.45 -29.91 -32.25
CA ILE A 36 -71.79 -31.00 -31.50
C ILE A 36 -70.31 -31.12 -31.90
N LEU A 37 -70.04 -31.07 -33.24
CA LEU A 37 -68.65 -31.10 -33.72
C LEU A 37 -67.80 -29.98 -33.16
N MET A 38 -68.32 -28.74 -33.12
CA MET A 38 -67.67 -27.59 -32.56
C MET A 38 -67.44 -27.78 -31.06
N LEU A 39 -68.36 -28.30 -30.31
CA LEU A 39 -68.27 -28.57 -28.89
C LEU A 39 -67.18 -29.62 -28.58
N VAL A 40 -67.12 -30.70 -29.35
CA VAL A 40 -66.07 -31.72 -29.26
C VAL A 40 -64.69 -31.12 -29.58
N ALA A 41 -64.60 -30.32 -30.64
CA ALA A 41 -63.35 -29.63 -30.99
C ALA A 41 -62.87 -28.69 -29.86
N CYS A 42 -63.79 -27.93 -29.26
CA CYS A 42 -63.44 -27.06 -28.09
C CYS A 42 -62.92 -27.86 -26.88
N ILE A 43 -63.54 -29.03 -26.60
CA ILE A 43 -63.09 -29.91 -25.49
C ILE A 43 -61.72 -30.48 -25.80
N ILE A 44 -61.45 -30.91 -27.02
CA ILE A 44 -60.13 -31.41 -27.44
C ILE A 44 -59.07 -30.30 -27.32
N LEU A 45 -59.35 -29.10 -27.84
CA LEU A 45 -58.42 -27.93 -27.71
C LEU A 45 -58.17 -27.56 -26.29
N PHE A 46 -59.18 -27.56 -25.43
CA PHE A 46 -59.04 -27.27 -24.01
C PHE A 46 -58.14 -28.29 -23.29
N GLN A 47 -58.38 -29.60 -23.55
CA GLN A 47 -57.52 -30.66 -23.00
C GLN A 47 -56.10 -30.57 -23.52
N PHE A 48 -55.89 -30.25 -24.78
CA PHE A 48 -54.55 -30.02 -25.33
C PHE A 48 -53.86 -28.83 -24.71
N ALA A 49 -54.54 -27.70 -24.60
CA ALA A 49 -54.00 -26.49 -23.98
C ALA A 49 -53.64 -26.72 -22.50
N TYR A 50 -54.50 -27.42 -21.76
CA TYR A 50 -54.26 -27.75 -20.36
C TYR A 50 -53.05 -28.68 -20.19
N GLY A 51 -52.96 -29.74 -21.00
CA GLY A 51 -51.82 -30.66 -20.99
C GLY A 51 -50.52 -29.99 -21.40
N PHE A 52 -50.54 -29.13 -22.41
CA PHE A 52 -49.40 -28.37 -22.88
C PHE A 52 -48.89 -27.38 -21.82
N SER A 53 -49.81 -26.69 -21.15
CA SER A 53 -49.45 -25.75 -20.07
C SER A 53 -48.73 -26.44 -18.91
N GLY A 54 -49.25 -27.57 -18.44
CA GLY A 54 -48.64 -28.30 -17.31
C GLY A 54 -47.33 -29.01 -17.65
N ARG A 55 -47.21 -29.53 -18.90
CA ARG A 55 -46.04 -30.33 -19.30
C ARG A 55 -44.88 -29.53 -19.83
N ILE A 56 -45.09 -28.35 -20.38
CA ILE A 56 -44.04 -27.57 -21.04
C ILE A 56 -43.88 -26.20 -20.43
N THR A 57 -44.97 -25.43 -20.28
CA THR A 57 -44.89 -24.03 -19.88
C THR A 57 -44.46 -23.89 -18.44
N GLU A 58 -45.01 -24.65 -17.51
CA GLU A 58 -44.72 -24.57 -16.10
C GLU A 58 -43.27 -24.96 -15.74
N PRO A 59 -42.70 -26.08 -16.22
CA PRO A 59 -41.30 -26.43 -16.02
C PRO A 59 -40.31 -25.40 -16.59
N ILE A 60 -40.57 -24.90 -17.79
CA ILE A 60 -39.70 -23.85 -18.39
C ILE A 60 -39.74 -22.59 -17.56
N GLN A 61 -40.88 -22.19 -17.03
CA GLN A 61 -41.02 -21.01 -16.17
C GLN A 61 -40.28 -21.20 -14.83
N GLN A 62 -40.33 -22.40 -14.26
CA GLN A 62 -39.55 -22.74 -13.04
C GLN A 62 -38.04 -22.66 -13.30
N LEU A 63 -37.54 -23.26 -14.40
CA LEU A 63 -36.14 -23.17 -14.81
C LEU A 63 -35.71 -21.73 -15.04
N SER A 64 -36.53 -20.92 -15.73
CA SER A 64 -36.25 -19.50 -15.96
C SER A 64 -36.13 -18.70 -14.64
N ASN A 65 -37.07 -18.94 -13.72
CA ASN A 65 -37.04 -18.27 -12.40
C ASN A 65 -35.80 -18.67 -11.58
N MET A 66 -35.41 -19.95 -11.65
CA MET A 66 -34.18 -20.41 -10.97
C MET A 66 -32.91 -19.83 -11.61
N ALA A 67 -32.83 -19.77 -12.93
CA ALA A 67 -31.74 -19.15 -13.64
C ALA A 67 -31.58 -17.66 -13.24
N LYS A 68 -32.70 -16.96 -13.07
CA LYS A 68 -32.70 -15.57 -12.60
C LYS A 68 -32.16 -15.45 -11.18
N LYS A 69 -32.57 -16.32 -10.27
CA LYS A 69 -32.05 -16.35 -8.91
C LYS A 69 -30.53 -16.59 -8.86
N ILE A 70 -30.05 -17.57 -9.67
CA ILE A 70 -28.59 -17.82 -9.78
C ILE A 70 -27.88 -16.57 -10.29
N ALA A 71 -28.41 -15.88 -11.28
CA ALA A 71 -27.84 -14.65 -11.82
C ALA A 71 -27.81 -13.49 -10.79
N GLU A 72 -28.76 -13.46 -9.85
CA GLU A 72 -28.84 -12.53 -8.74
C GLU A 72 -27.92 -12.92 -7.56
N GLY A 73 -27.24 -14.09 -7.65
CA GLY A 73 -26.28 -14.57 -6.65
C GLY A 73 -26.88 -15.48 -5.57
N ASP A 74 -28.18 -15.81 -5.68
CA ASP A 74 -28.82 -16.81 -4.79
C ASP A 74 -28.51 -18.21 -5.31
N LEU A 75 -27.51 -18.85 -4.70
CA LEU A 75 -27.05 -20.19 -5.07
C LEU A 75 -27.74 -21.31 -4.24
N ASP A 76 -28.53 -20.95 -3.23
CA ASP A 76 -29.18 -21.92 -2.33
C ASP A 76 -30.57 -22.30 -2.85
N ILE A 77 -30.63 -22.65 -4.12
CA ILE A 77 -31.87 -23.00 -4.82
C ILE A 77 -32.19 -24.48 -4.61
N PRO A 78 -33.46 -24.84 -4.34
CA PRO A 78 -33.86 -26.23 -4.27
C PRO A 78 -33.66 -26.91 -5.61
N VAL A 79 -33.14 -28.13 -5.60
CA VAL A 79 -33.02 -28.97 -6.80
C VAL A 79 -34.42 -29.27 -7.32
N LEU A 80 -34.72 -29.01 -8.60
CA LEU A 80 -35.94 -29.44 -9.23
C LEU A 80 -35.93 -30.97 -9.25
N SER A 81 -37.12 -31.59 -9.04
CA SER A 81 -37.26 -33.04 -9.13
C SER A 81 -36.68 -33.58 -10.46
N ASP A 82 -35.76 -34.52 -10.36
CA ASP A 82 -35.00 -35.06 -11.51
C ASP A 82 -35.87 -35.74 -12.55
N SER A 83 -37.13 -36.03 -12.24
CA SER A 83 -38.13 -36.48 -13.21
C SER A 83 -39.47 -35.85 -12.88
N LEU A 84 -39.96 -35.01 -13.75
CA LEU A 84 -41.36 -34.60 -13.76
C LEU A 84 -42.26 -35.76 -14.29
N GLY A 85 -41.62 -36.93 -14.57
CA GLY A 85 -42.29 -38.18 -14.96
C GLY A 85 -42.73 -38.23 -16.42
N TYR A 86 -42.19 -37.30 -17.24
CA TYR A 86 -42.62 -37.22 -18.66
C TYR A 86 -41.67 -37.95 -19.60
N GLY A 87 -40.39 -38.23 -19.16
CA GLY A 87 -39.40 -38.99 -19.92
C GLY A 87 -39.01 -38.36 -21.25
N ASP A 88 -39.15 -37.03 -21.33
CA ASP A 88 -38.98 -36.26 -22.55
C ASP A 88 -37.77 -35.29 -22.43
N GLU A 89 -37.57 -34.46 -23.43
CA GLU A 89 -36.47 -33.50 -23.53
C GLU A 89 -36.47 -32.47 -22.37
N ILE A 90 -37.62 -32.25 -21.72
CA ILE A 90 -37.77 -31.34 -20.57
C ILE A 90 -37.13 -31.94 -19.32
N ASP A 91 -37.25 -33.26 -19.11
CA ASP A 91 -36.57 -33.95 -18.01
C ASP A 91 -35.05 -33.90 -18.19
N GLU A 92 -34.54 -34.11 -19.44
CA GLU A 92 -33.08 -33.98 -19.73
C GLU A 92 -32.58 -32.55 -19.53
N LEU A 93 -33.37 -31.56 -19.95
CA LEU A 93 -33.06 -30.14 -19.72
C LEU A 93 -32.97 -29.81 -18.20
N THR A 94 -33.93 -30.30 -17.43
CA THR A 94 -34.01 -30.11 -15.98
C THR A 94 -32.78 -30.71 -15.29
N GLN A 95 -32.41 -31.94 -15.67
CA GLN A 95 -31.22 -32.60 -15.11
C GLN A 95 -29.92 -31.87 -15.47
N SER A 96 -29.79 -31.43 -16.73
CA SER A 96 -28.63 -30.64 -17.18
C SER A 96 -28.52 -29.31 -16.44
N PHE A 97 -29.65 -28.64 -16.22
CA PHE A 97 -29.72 -27.40 -15.44
C PHE A 97 -29.32 -27.61 -13.98
N ASN A 98 -29.85 -28.65 -13.31
CA ASN A 98 -29.49 -29.00 -11.95
C ASN A 98 -27.97 -29.23 -11.80
N LYS A 99 -27.37 -29.96 -12.76
CA LYS A 99 -25.93 -30.22 -12.80
C LYS A 99 -25.12 -28.91 -12.98
N MET A 100 -25.58 -28.04 -13.89
CA MET A 100 -24.95 -26.73 -14.08
C MET A 100 -25.04 -25.88 -12.81
N ALA A 101 -26.20 -25.80 -12.16
CA ALA A 101 -26.40 -25.06 -10.92
C ALA A 101 -25.49 -25.57 -9.77
N ALA A 102 -25.34 -26.89 -9.64
CA ALA A 102 -24.44 -27.51 -8.70
C ALA A 102 -22.96 -27.12 -8.97
N ASN A 103 -22.52 -27.20 -10.24
CA ASN A 103 -21.16 -26.82 -10.63
C ASN A 103 -20.85 -25.33 -10.36
N VAL A 104 -21.81 -24.45 -10.63
CA VAL A 104 -21.68 -23.01 -10.33
C VAL A 104 -21.54 -22.79 -8.83
N ARG A 105 -22.38 -23.42 -8.03
CA ARG A 105 -22.32 -23.36 -6.55
C ARG A 105 -20.96 -23.79 -6.02
N ASP A 106 -20.46 -24.93 -6.47
CA ASP A 106 -19.18 -25.48 -6.04
C ASP A 106 -18.00 -24.59 -6.48
N SER A 107 -18.09 -24.02 -7.68
CA SER A 107 -17.09 -23.07 -8.18
C SER A 107 -17.05 -21.80 -7.36
N VAL A 108 -18.19 -21.21 -7.03
CA VAL A 108 -18.25 -20.01 -6.18
C VAL A 108 -17.70 -20.29 -4.78
N ARG A 109 -18.11 -21.41 -4.15
CA ARG A 109 -17.61 -21.81 -2.84
C ARG A 109 -16.09 -22.04 -2.82
N SER A 110 -15.55 -22.62 -3.90
CA SER A 110 -14.10 -22.82 -4.02
C SER A 110 -13.33 -21.50 -4.19
N LEU A 111 -13.89 -20.55 -4.96
CA LEU A 111 -13.33 -19.20 -5.12
C LEU A 111 -13.36 -18.41 -3.81
N GLU A 112 -14.44 -18.48 -3.05
CA GLU A 112 -14.53 -17.83 -1.73
C GLU A 112 -13.49 -18.39 -0.75
N LYS A 113 -13.33 -19.73 -0.72
CA LYS A 113 -12.28 -20.36 0.10
C LYS A 113 -10.87 -19.96 -0.33
N ALA A 114 -10.61 -19.93 -1.64
CA ALA A 114 -9.32 -19.51 -2.18
C ALA A 114 -9.02 -18.04 -1.82
N SER A 115 -9.97 -17.14 -1.99
CA SER A 115 -9.84 -15.72 -1.63
C SER A 115 -9.60 -15.51 -0.13
N LYS A 116 -10.28 -16.29 0.72
CA LYS A 116 -10.06 -16.22 2.17
C LYS A 116 -8.65 -16.70 2.55
N LEU A 117 -8.21 -17.83 1.96
CA LEU A 117 -6.87 -18.36 2.20
C LEU A 117 -5.78 -17.40 1.71
N GLU A 118 -5.97 -16.76 0.57
CA GLU A 118 -5.05 -15.76 0.03
C GLU A 118 -4.89 -14.56 0.98
N LYS A 119 -5.99 -14.08 1.55
CA LYS A 119 -5.94 -13.01 2.56
C LYS A 119 -5.18 -13.44 3.82
N GLU A 120 -5.47 -14.63 4.33
CA GLU A 120 -4.76 -15.16 5.51
C GLU A 120 -3.26 -15.35 5.24
N LEU A 121 -2.87 -15.79 4.05
CA LEU A 121 -1.45 -15.89 3.64
C LEU A 121 -0.79 -14.52 3.58
N HIS A 122 -1.45 -13.54 2.98
CA HIS A 122 -0.92 -12.18 2.89
C HIS A 122 -0.72 -11.52 4.26
N GLU A 123 -1.69 -11.69 5.17
CA GLU A 123 -1.56 -11.21 6.56
C GLU A 123 -0.36 -11.87 7.27
N ARG A 124 -0.18 -13.18 7.12
CA ARG A 124 0.96 -13.89 7.70
C ARG A 124 2.31 -13.48 7.10
N GLU A 125 2.35 -13.16 5.80
CA GLU A 125 3.56 -12.65 5.16
C GLU A 125 3.95 -11.28 5.72
N LEU A 126 2.99 -10.37 5.91
CA LEU A 126 3.22 -9.06 6.54
C LEU A 126 3.69 -9.19 7.99
N GLU A 127 3.07 -10.07 8.78
CA GLU A 127 3.51 -10.36 10.15
C GLU A 127 4.95 -10.91 10.18
N LYS A 128 5.28 -11.83 9.29
CA LYS A 128 6.63 -12.40 9.18
C LYS A 128 7.65 -11.33 8.79
N GLU A 129 7.33 -10.46 7.84
CA GLU A 129 8.22 -9.37 7.42
C GLU A 129 8.48 -8.38 8.57
N SER A 130 7.42 -8.01 9.31
CA SER A 130 7.54 -7.14 10.48
C SER A 130 8.38 -7.78 11.59
N ALA A 131 8.18 -9.07 11.87
CA ALA A 131 8.96 -9.81 12.87
C ALA A 131 10.43 -9.95 12.47
N LEU A 132 10.73 -10.19 11.19
CA LEU A 132 12.10 -10.23 10.69
C LEU A 132 12.79 -8.86 10.77
N SER A 133 12.06 -7.77 10.50
CA SER A 133 12.57 -6.40 10.65
C SER A 133 12.91 -6.10 12.11
N ALA A 134 12.00 -6.41 13.03
CA ALA A 134 12.23 -6.25 14.47
C ALA A 134 13.41 -7.10 14.99
N LEU A 135 13.54 -8.33 14.49
CA LEU A 135 14.66 -9.22 14.84
C LEU A 135 16.00 -8.64 14.36
N ARG A 136 16.06 -8.13 13.11
CA ARG A 136 17.26 -7.48 12.57
C ARG A 136 17.65 -6.25 13.38
N GLU A 137 16.68 -5.43 13.77
CA GLU A 137 16.90 -4.24 14.59
C GLU A 137 17.41 -4.63 15.98
N ALA A 138 16.82 -5.64 16.63
CA ALA A 138 17.27 -6.18 17.90
C ALA A 138 18.69 -6.78 17.81
N GLN A 139 19.03 -7.49 16.73
CA GLN A 139 20.37 -8.02 16.50
C GLN A 139 21.39 -6.90 16.30
N LEU A 140 21.07 -5.86 15.51
CA LEU A 140 21.94 -4.70 15.33
C LEU A 140 22.18 -3.98 16.65
N THR A 141 21.13 -3.77 17.45
CA THR A 141 21.24 -3.17 18.79
C THR A 141 22.08 -4.04 19.73
N SER A 142 21.90 -5.35 19.71
CA SER A 142 22.71 -6.30 20.49
C SER A 142 24.20 -6.29 20.11
N LEU A 143 24.50 -6.26 18.80
CA LEU A 143 25.88 -6.16 18.31
C LEU A 143 26.54 -4.82 18.70
N GLN A 144 25.78 -3.73 18.66
CA GLN A 144 26.27 -2.40 19.10
C GLN A 144 26.52 -2.33 20.61
N THR A 145 25.77 -3.06 21.43
CA THR A 145 25.93 -3.12 22.89
C THR A 145 27.05 -4.07 23.35
N GLN A 146 27.64 -4.89 22.46
CA GLN A 146 28.74 -5.79 22.84
C GLN A 146 30.03 -5.07 23.25
N ILE A 147 30.25 -3.83 22.77
CA ILE A 147 31.30 -3.00 23.35
C ILE A 147 30.73 -2.45 24.66
N LYS A 148 31.10 -3.03 25.79
CA LYS A 148 30.68 -2.54 27.12
C LYS A 148 31.15 -1.12 27.31
N PRO A 149 30.26 -0.09 27.27
CA PRO A 149 30.70 1.32 27.38
C PRO A 149 31.48 1.58 28.64
N HIS A 150 31.10 0.94 29.72
CA HIS A 150 31.78 1.01 31.02
C HIS A 150 33.24 0.53 30.99
N PHE A 151 33.54 -0.55 30.23
CA PHE A 151 34.91 -1.02 30.08
C PHE A 151 35.79 0.02 29.35
N LEU A 152 35.28 0.61 28.25
CA LEU A 152 35.96 1.66 27.52
C LEU A 152 36.27 2.87 28.41
N PHE A 153 35.27 3.36 29.15
CA PHE A 153 35.47 4.50 30.05
C PHE A 153 36.46 4.21 31.19
N ASN A 154 36.40 3.02 31.77
CA ASN A 154 37.35 2.62 32.81
C ASN A 154 38.77 2.54 32.27
N THR A 155 38.95 2.01 31.08
CA THR A 155 40.27 1.93 30.43
C THR A 155 40.81 3.34 30.13
N LEU A 156 39.99 4.20 29.52
CA LEU A 156 40.39 5.61 29.25
C LEU A 156 40.73 6.36 30.53
N ASN A 157 39.96 6.18 31.61
CA ASN A 157 40.25 6.80 32.90
C ASN A 157 41.55 6.26 33.51
N THR A 158 41.87 4.98 33.36
CA THR A 158 43.13 4.40 33.82
C THR A 158 44.32 5.00 33.07
N ILE A 159 44.24 5.10 31.74
CA ILE A 159 45.28 5.70 30.90
C ILE A 159 45.46 7.20 31.24
N ARG A 160 44.34 7.91 31.46
CA ARG A 160 44.40 9.32 31.88
C ARG A 160 45.15 9.49 33.22
N ARG A 161 44.83 8.65 34.23
CA ARG A 161 45.53 8.67 35.51
C ARG A 161 47.03 8.39 35.38
N GLN A 162 47.39 7.44 34.52
CA GLN A 162 48.78 7.14 34.24
C GLN A 162 49.48 8.35 33.59
N ALA A 163 48.87 9.02 32.63
CA ALA A 163 49.40 10.22 32.00
C ALA A 163 49.52 11.39 32.99
N GLU A 164 48.58 11.51 33.95
CA GLU A 164 48.67 12.50 35.04
C GLU A 164 49.89 12.23 35.95
N LEU A 165 50.18 10.97 36.27
CA LEU A 165 51.36 10.59 37.07
C LEU A 165 52.68 10.80 36.33
N GLU A 166 52.68 10.82 35.03
CA GLU A 166 53.83 11.04 34.14
C GLU A 166 53.98 12.53 33.73
N ASP A 167 53.17 13.43 34.31
CA ASP A 167 53.12 14.86 33.98
C ASP A 167 52.90 15.12 32.46
N ALA A 168 52.22 14.20 31.77
CA ALA A 168 51.95 14.25 30.34
C ALA A 168 50.63 15.01 30.05
N GLU A 169 50.58 16.32 30.29
CA GLU A 169 49.39 17.16 30.19
C GLU A 169 48.65 17.03 28.83
N GLN A 170 49.39 16.99 27.72
CA GLN A 170 48.82 16.86 26.40
C GLN A 170 48.08 15.51 26.22
N THR A 171 48.64 14.44 26.79
CA THR A 171 48.01 13.10 26.75
C THR A 171 46.76 13.07 27.60
N VAL A 172 46.75 13.72 28.75
CA VAL A 172 45.57 13.88 29.62
C VAL A 172 44.44 14.59 28.87
N GLU A 173 44.75 15.70 28.18
CA GLU A 173 43.77 16.43 27.36
C GLU A 173 43.18 15.58 26.22
N LEU A 174 44.03 14.87 25.48
CA LEU A 174 43.60 13.98 24.39
C LEU A 174 42.66 12.88 24.89
N ILE A 175 42.99 12.23 26.01
CA ILE A 175 42.17 11.16 26.58
C ILE A 175 40.83 11.71 27.09
N ARG A 176 40.83 12.90 27.70
CA ARG A 176 39.62 13.58 28.15
C ARG A 176 38.67 13.86 26.97
N SER A 177 39.20 14.47 25.91
CA SER A 177 38.42 14.78 24.71
C SER A 177 37.88 13.51 24.03
N LEU A 178 38.69 12.46 23.95
CA LEU A 178 38.28 11.17 23.42
C LEU A 178 37.17 10.52 24.25
N ALA A 179 37.29 10.53 25.59
CA ALA A 179 36.26 9.99 26.48
C ALA A 179 34.93 10.76 26.34
N GLN A 180 35.00 12.09 26.17
CA GLN A 180 33.82 12.93 25.99
C GLN A 180 33.13 12.67 24.66
N LEU A 181 33.89 12.51 23.58
CA LEU A 181 33.37 12.15 22.27
C LEU A 181 32.70 10.75 22.28
N PHE A 182 33.31 9.75 22.90
CA PHE A 182 32.71 8.42 23.07
C PHE A 182 31.42 8.47 23.89
N ARG A 183 31.40 9.27 24.97
CA ARG A 183 30.17 9.43 25.79
C ARG A 183 29.03 9.99 24.94
N PHE A 184 29.28 11.00 24.14
CA PHE A 184 28.31 11.59 23.25
C PHE A 184 27.78 10.54 22.23
N ASN A 185 28.67 9.81 21.56
CA ASN A 185 28.31 8.82 20.56
C ASN A 185 27.51 7.62 21.13
N LEU A 186 27.74 7.24 22.38
CA LEU A 186 27.03 6.14 23.06
C LEU A 186 25.66 6.56 23.64
N VAL A 187 25.49 7.84 24.00
CA VAL A 187 24.22 8.40 24.50
C VAL A 187 23.28 8.80 23.35
N SER A 188 23.79 8.86 22.13
CA SER A 188 23.04 9.31 20.93
C SER A 188 21.87 8.42 20.50
N HIS A 189 21.38 7.50 21.34
CA HIS A 189 20.15 6.75 21.14
C HIS A 189 18.86 7.56 21.43
N GLN A 190 18.98 8.77 21.94
CA GLN A 190 17.85 9.68 22.12
C GLN A 190 17.35 10.19 20.76
N GLN A 191 16.03 10.38 20.65
CA GLN A 191 15.46 10.93 19.42
C GLN A 191 15.86 12.38 19.17
N LYS A 192 16.08 13.16 20.24
CA LYS A 192 16.44 14.58 20.23
C LYS A 192 17.47 14.88 21.32
N ILE A 193 18.43 15.74 21.00
CA ILE A 193 19.44 16.27 21.93
C ILE A 193 19.46 17.80 21.84
N ILE A 194 20.09 18.42 22.80
CA ILE A 194 20.33 19.86 22.77
C ILE A 194 21.48 20.16 21.79
N LEU A 195 21.29 21.16 20.91
CA LEU A 195 22.31 21.55 19.92
C LEU A 195 23.66 21.91 20.57
N GLU A 196 23.65 22.50 21.76
CA GLU A 196 24.89 22.81 22.51
C GLU A 196 25.72 21.54 22.80
N GLU A 197 25.06 20.41 23.13
CA GLU A 197 25.75 19.14 23.39
C GLU A 197 26.44 18.62 22.11
N GLU A 198 25.77 18.73 20.95
CA GLU A 198 26.35 18.33 19.67
C GLU A 198 27.53 19.24 19.26
N LEU A 199 27.39 20.57 19.48
CA LEU A 199 28.47 21.50 19.19
C LEU A 199 29.69 21.28 20.10
N LEU A 200 29.47 20.83 21.33
CA LEU A 200 30.58 20.45 22.24
C LEU A 200 31.29 19.18 21.70
N ALA A 201 30.53 18.16 21.28
CA ALA A 201 31.13 16.97 20.68
C ALA A 201 31.94 17.30 19.41
N VAL A 202 31.41 18.19 18.56
CA VAL A 202 32.16 18.71 17.39
C VAL A 202 33.45 19.40 17.79
N LYS A 203 33.44 20.21 18.84
CA LYS A 203 34.64 20.88 19.34
C LYS A 203 35.70 19.88 19.80
N GLU A 204 35.30 18.87 20.57
CA GLU A 204 36.23 17.81 21.03
C GLU A 204 36.76 16.99 19.83
N TYR A 205 35.92 16.68 18.86
CA TYR A 205 36.35 16.00 17.62
C TYR A 205 37.39 16.83 16.86
N MET A 206 37.13 18.12 16.66
CA MET A 206 38.06 19.00 15.93
C MET A 206 39.38 19.19 16.67
N PHE A 207 39.34 19.26 18.01
CA PHE A 207 40.54 19.28 18.82
C PHE A 207 41.42 18.03 18.61
N LEU A 208 40.81 16.84 18.64
CA LEU A 208 41.51 15.58 18.34
C LEU A 208 42.13 15.58 16.95
N GLN A 209 41.39 16.06 15.95
CA GLN A 209 41.86 16.12 14.55
C GLN A 209 43.02 17.14 14.40
N GLN A 210 42.99 18.28 15.10
CA GLN A 210 44.12 19.23 15.10
C GLN A 210 45.36 18.61 15.71
N LYS A 211 45.25 17.89 16.81
CA LYS A 211 46.41 17.21 17.42
C LYS A 211 46.95 16.09 16.55
N ARG A 212 46.08 15.39 15.78
CA ARG A 212 46.49 14.34 14.83
C ARG A 212 47.21 14.88 13.60
N PHE A 213 46.71 15.96 13.02
CA PHE A 213 47.18 16.46 11.71
C PHE A 213 48.12 17.68 11.84
N GLY A 214 48.15 18.33 12.99
CA GLY A 214 48.87 19.60 13.23
C GLY A 214 47.92 20.80 13.16
N GLU A 215 48.12 21.77 14.06
CA GLU A 215 47.28 22.96 14.16
C GLU A 215 47.40 23.89 12.94
N ASP A 216 48.54 23.90 12.27
CA ASP A 216 48.77 24.65 11.06
C ASP A 216 48.05 24.04 9.86
N ARG A 217 47.92 22.73 9.83
CA ARG A 217 47.27 22.00 8.73
C ARG A 217 45.76 22.03 8.81
N VAL A 218 45.18 21.92 10.01
CA VAL A 218 43.73 21.92 10.22
C VAL A 218 43.36 23.09 11.14
N ARG A 219 42.80 24.13 10.56
CA ARG A 219 42.26 25.27 11.29
C ARG A 219 40.75 25.24 11.29
N TYR A 220 40.12 25.54 12.43
CA TYR A 220 38.68 25.60 12.51
C TYR A 220 38.18 26.79 13.34
N LEU A 221 36.95 27.21 13.07
CA LEU A 221 36.29 28.27 13.81
C LEU A 221 34.81 27.93 13.99
N ILE A 222 34.35 27.91 15.23
CA ILE A 222 32.95 27.74 15.61
C ILE A 222 32.41 29.09 16.09
N LYS A 223 31.36 29.58 15.35
CA LYS A 223 30.67 30.84 15.69
C LYS A 223 29.25 30.52 16.12
N LYS A 224 28.86 30.90 17.32
CA LYS A 224 27.52 30.80 17.87
C LYS A 224 26.94 32.20 18.02
N LYS A 225 25.82 32.49 17.34
CA LYS A 225 25.09 33.78 17.39
C LYS A 225 23.72 33.64 18.01
N ILE A 226 23.43 32.50 18.61
CA ILE A 226 22.18 32.19 19.30
C ILE A 226 22.48 31.34 20.54
N ASP A 227 21.52 31.27 21.45
CA ASP A 227 21.58 30.35 22.58
C ASP A 227 21.21 28.94 22.12
N CYS A 228 22.23 28.09 21.97
CA CYS A 228 22.05 26.71 21.50
C CYS A 228 21.54 25.75 22.59
N SER A 229 21.48 26.20 23.87
CA SER A 229 21.03 25.36 25.00
C SER A 229 19.55 25.05 25.00
N LYS A 230 18.75 25.74 24.20
CA LYS A 230 17.30 25.58 24.09
C LYS A 230 16.85 24.92 22.78
N ILE A 231 17.76 24.73 21.84
CA ILE A 231 17.42 24.20 20.50
C ILE A 231 17.62 22.70 20.50
N LEU A 232 16.58 21.98 20.06
CA LEU A 232 16.61 20.54 19.90
C LEU A 232 17.00 20.16 18.47
N ILE A 233 17.80 19.09 18.32
CA ILE A 233 18.24 18.55 17.04
C ILE A 233 18.36 17.02 17.15
N PRO A 234 18.15 16.25 16.05
CA PRO A 234 18.54 14.85 16.06
C PRO A 234 20.05 14.71 16.30
N PRO A 235 20.51 13.72 17.05
CA PRO A 235 21.94 13.53 17.31
C PRO A 235 22.71 13.22 16.03
N LEU A 236 24.00 13.61 16.02
CA LEU A 236 24.96 13.33 14.95
C LEU A 236 24.67 14.01 13.60
N VAL A 237 23.85 15.05 13.56
CA VAL A 237 23.57 15.81 12.32
C VAL A 237 24.77 16.69 11.97
N VAL A 238 25.17 17.55 12.86
CA VAL A 238 26.31 18.48 12.64
C VAL A 238 27.63 17.71 12.60
N GLN A 239 27.81 16.78 13.54
CA GLN A 239 29.03 15.97 13.64
C GLN A 239 29.30 15.21 12.35
N THR A 240 28.28 14.55 11.74
CA THR A 240 28.48 13.80 10.49
C THR A 240 28.93 14.69 9.33
N PHE A 241 28.43 15.92 9.22
CA PHE A 241 28.90 16.84 8.18
C PHE A 241 30.34 17.31 8.45
N ILE A 242 30.72 17.53 9.71
CA ILE A 242 32.08 17.88 10.12
C ILE A 242 33.06 16.71 9.85
N GLU A 243 32.66 15.48 10.19
CA GLU A 243 33.46 14.27 9.89
C GLU A 243 33.66 14.09 8.38
N ASN A 244 32.60 14.30 7.57
CA ASN A 244 32.71 14.26 6.10
C ASN A 244 33.66 15.37 5.58
N ALA A 245 33.54 16.57 6.08
CA ALA A 245 34.42 17.68 5.71
C ALA A 245 35.90 17.36 6.05
N MET A 246 36.16 16.76 7.22
CA MET A 246 37.50 16.31 7.58
C MET A 246 37.99 15.19 6.67
N LYS A 247 37.26 14.06 6.63
CA LYS A 247 37.72 12.83 5.98
C LYS A 247 37.80 12.95 4.45
N HIS A 248 36.85 13.61 3.81
CA HIS A 248 36.75 13.72 2.37
C HIS A 248 37.20 15.08 1.82
N GLY A 249 37.18 16.12 2.65
CA GLY A 249 37.58 17.46 2.25
C GLY A 249 39.02 17.81 2.60
N LEU A 250 39.38 17.77 3.87
CA LEU A 250 40.63 18.31 4.39
C LEU A 250 41.77 17.28 4.50
N GLU A 251 41.48 16.02 4.91
CA GLU A 251 42.49 14.98 5.09
C GLU A 251 43.26 14.65 3.79
N PRO A 252 42.58 14.55 2.60
CA PRO A 252 43.30 14.32 1.33
C PRO A 252 44.12 15.52 0.85
N LYS A 253 43.90 16.71 1.41
CA LYS A 253 44.59 17.95 1.02
C LYS A 253 45.86 18.13 1.85
N ILE A 254 47.03 17.89 1.24
CA ILE A 254 48.34 17.96 1.94
C ILE A 254 48.59 19.35 2.53
N GLU A 255 48.19 20.41 1.81
CA GLU A 255 48.36 21.81 2.22
C GLU A 255 47.48 22.20 3.42
N GLY A 256 46.61 21.28 3.84
CA GLY A 256 45.66 21.56 4.90
C GLY A 256 44.49 22.44 4.46
N GLY A 257 43.76 22.95 5.42
CA GLY A 257 42.60 23.79 5.13
C GLY A 257 41.91 24.33 6.36
N PHE A 258 40.77 24.93 6.11
CA PHE A 258 39.99 25.65 7.11
C PHE A 258 38.56 25.11 7.13
N LEU A 259 38.00 24.99 8.33
CA LEU A 259 36.61 24.62 8.58
C LEU A 259 35.90 25.70 9.37
N LEU A 260 34.77 26.19 8.89
CA LEU A 260 33.91 27.15 9.58
C LEU A 260 32.57 26.51 9.89
N LEU A 261 32.18 26.53 11.15
CA LEU A 261 30.82 26.21 11.61
C LEU A 261 30.21 27.50 12.17
N ASP A 262 29.10 27.95 11.58
CA ASP A 262 28.38 29.16 12.00
C ASP A 262 26.91 28.82 12.25
N VAL A 263 26.46 29.10 13.47
CA VAL A 263 25.09 28.86 13.93
C VAL A 263 24.45 30.20 14.26
N LYS A 264 23.28 30.44 13.64
CA LYS A 264 22.49 31.66 13.82
C LYS A 264 21.00 31.41 13.71
N GLU A 265 20.21 32.30 14.25
CA GLU A 265 18.78 32.35 14.07
C GLU A 265 18.39 33.36 12.99
N LYS A 266 17.36 33.05 12.21
CA LYS A 266 16.68 33.97 11.33
C LYS A 266 15.23 33.55 11.16
N ALA A 267 14.28 34.44 11.45
CA ALA A 267 12.83 34.20 11.28
C ALA A 267 12.35 32.91 11.97
N LYS A 268 12.71 32.73 13.25
CA LYS A 268 12.40 31.53 14.07
C LYS A 268 12.96 30.21 13.54
N ASN A 269 13.92 30.27 12.62
CA ASN A 269 14.62 29.09 12.15
C ASN A 269 16.07 29.11 12.61
N CYS A 270 16.56 27.98 13.09
CA CYS A 270 17.98 27.74 13.28
C CYS A 270 18.63 27.51 11.92
N ILE A 271 19.72 28.21 11.66
CA ILE A 271 20.52 28.06 10.45
C ILE A 271 21.94 27.66 10.86
N ILE A 272 22.32 26.46 10.48
CA ILE A 272 23.67 25.95 10.65
C ILE A 272 24.36 26.00 9.29
N ARG A 273 25.53 26.61 9.24
CA ARG A 273 26.36 26.72 8.03
C ARG A 273 27.73 26.09 8.33
N ILE A 274 28.10 25.13 7.51
CA ILE A 274 29.37 24.42 7.58
C ILE A 274 30.11 24.70 6.28
N PHE A 275 31.29 25.19 6.34
CA PHE A 275 32.16 25.42 5.21
C PHE A 275 33.53 24.77 5.44
N ASP A 276 34.01 24.01 4.46
CA ASP A 276 35.36 23.52 4.38
C ASP A 276 36.05 24.02 3.11
N SER A 277 37.35 24.27 3.20
CA SER A 277 38.22 24.64 2.06
C SER A 277 38.90 23.41 1.45
N GLY A 278 38.26 22.24 1.52
CA GLY A 278 38.81 20.96 1.10
C GLY A 278 38.79 20.70 -0.39
N CYS A 279 38.90 19.44 -0.77
CA CYS A 279 38.95 19.00 -2.18
C CYS A 279 37.66 19.24 -2.94
N GLY A 280 36.52 19.45 -2.25
CA GLY A 280 35.21 19.59 -2.88
C GLY A 280 34.69 18.30 -3.51
N MET A 281 33.55 18.39 -4.18
CA MET A 281 32.84 17.27 -4.79
C MET A 281 32.47 17.52 -6.26
N PRO A 282 32.34 16.48 -7.09
CA PRO A 282 31.80 16.60 -8.45
C PRO A 282 30.30 16.98 -8.43
N LYS A 283 29.83 17.60 -9.49
CA LYS A 283 28.45 18.10 -9.61
C LYS A 283 27.39 17.00 -9.45
N GLU A 284 27.69 15.81 -9.88
CA GLU A 284 26.82 14.63 -9.81
C GLU A 284 26.56 14.23 -8.36
N ALA A 285 27.62 14.18 -7.54
CA ALA A 285 27.50 13.89 -6.10
C ALA A 285 26.67 14.95 -5.37
N VAL A 286 26.88 16.24 -5.68
CA VAL A 286 26.09 17.35 -5.11
C VAL A 286 24.62 17.23 -5.50
N LYS A 287 24.31 16.91 -6.75
CA LYS A 287 22.92 16.68 -7.21
C LYS A 287 22.28 15.51 -6.46
N GLN A 288 23.00 14.40 -6.30
CA GLN A 288 22.53 13.24 -5.58
C GLN A 288 22.19 13.55 -4.12
N ILE A 289 23.09 14.24 -3.39
CA ILE A 289 22.85 14.62 -1.99
C ILE A 289 21.62 15.55 -1.89
N ASN A 290 21.54 16.57 -2.74
CA ASN A 290 20.43 17.51 -2.72
C ASN A 290 19.08 16.88 -3.16
N SER A 291 19.07 15.73 -3.87
CA SER A 291 17.86 15.04 -4.25
C SER A 291 17.16 14.36 -3.05
N TYR A 292 17.87 14.09 -1.94
CA TYR A 292 17.26 13.54 -0.73
C TYR A 292 16.21 14.45 -0.09
N ASN A 293 16.26 15.75 -0.34
CA ASN A 293 15.20 16.68 0.08
C ASN A 293 13.85 16.50 -0.65
N LYS A 294 13.85 15.89 -1.85
CA LYS A 294 12.68 15.86 -2.76
C LYS A 294 12.03 14.49 -2.89
N LYS A 295 12.67 13.41 -2.46
CA LYS A 295 12.14 12.05 -2.60
C LYS A 295 11.17 11.74 -1.47
N GLU A 296 9.88 11.59 -1.80
CA GLU A 296 8.84 11.12 -0.89
C GLU A 296 9.08 9.68 -0.40
N GLU A 297 9.76 8.85 -1.16
CA GLU A 297 10.22 7.52 -0.76
C GLU A 297 11.74 7.45 -0.84
N LEU A 298 12.39 7.38 0.32
CA LEU A 298 13.78 6.96 0.45
C LEU A 298 13.88 5.44 0.22
N ALA A 299 13.36 4.98 -0.94
CA ALA A 299 13.47 3.61 -1.35
C ALA A 299 14.95 3.17 -1.36
N LEU A 300 15.18 2.02 -0.75
CA LEU A 300 16.44 1.31 -0.66
C LEU A 300 16.98 1.03 -2.07
N GLN A 301 17.71 1.95 -2.68
CA GLN A 301 18.61 1.58 -3.77
C GLN A 301 19.89 1.04 -3.13
N GLU A 302 19.95 -0.28 -3.03
CA GLU A 302 21.14 -1.02 -2.69
C GLU A 302 22.20 -0.75 -3.76
N GLY A 303 23.37 -0.24 -3.34
CA GLY A 303 24.53 -0.15 -4.21
C GLY A 303 25.50 1.02 -4.01
N ALA A 304 25.14 2.07 -3.28
CA ALA A 304 26.04 3.21 -3.04
C ALA A 304 26.67 3.16 -1.65
N VAL A 305 27.85 2.61 -1.53
CA VAL A 305 28.64 2.49 -0.28
C VAL A 305 28.98 3.87 0.36
N HIS A 306 28.78 4.98 -0.33
CA HIS A 306 29.22 6.33 0.07
C HIS A 306 28.12 7.27 0.60
N GLY A 307 26.95 6.76 1.02
CA GLY A 307 25.83 7.66 1.37
C GLY A 307 25.00 7.31 2.61
N ILE A 308 25.31 6.24 3.33
CA ILE A 308 24.46 5.72 4.42
C ILE A 308 24.30 6.76 5.55
N GLY A 309 25.38 7.42 5.96
CA GLY A 309 25.34 8.43 7.03
C GLY A 309 24.48 9.65 6.68
N LEU A 310 24.65 10.20 5.49
CA LEU A 310 23.88 11.38 5.05
C LEU A 310 22.40 11.03 4.86
N LYS A 311 22.07 9.88 4.23
CA LYS A 311 20.69 9.41 4.08
C LYS A 311 19.97 9.31 5.43
N ASN A 312 20.63 8.75 6.45
CA ASN A 312 20.10 8.64 7.80
C ASN A 312 19.82 10.02 8.45
N ILE A 313 20.65 11.04 8.16
CA ILE A 313 20.41 12.40 8.62
C ILE A 313 19.11 12.95 8.01
N PHE A 314 18.94 12.86 6.69
CA PHE A 314 17.73 13.33 6.02
C PHE A 314 16.47 12.63 6.56
N THR A 315 16.53 11.31 6.77
CA THR A 315 15.42 10.53 7.35
C THR A 315 15.09 11.02 8.77
N ARG A 316 16.09 11.20 9.64
CA ARG A 316 15.86 11.67 11.02
C ARG A 316 15.33 13.10 11.05
N MET A 317 15.85 14.00 10.22
CA MET A 317 15.33 15.35 10.10
C MET A 317 13.89 15.39 9.60
N LYS A 318 13.53 14.52 8.64
CA LYS A 318 12.18 14.39 8.13
C LYS A 318 11.20 13.85 9.18
N LEU A 319 11.60 12.87 9.96
CA LEU A 319 10.79 12.33 11.06
C LEU A 319 10.51 13.39 12.15
N LEU A 320 11.43 14.31 12.38
CA LEU A 320 11.33 15.32 13.43
C LEU A 320 10.62 16.59 13.00
N TYR A 321 10.90 17.08 11.80
CA TYR A 321 10.48 18.40 11.33
C TYR A 321 9.54 18.33 10.11
N GLY A 322 9.19 17.11 9.60
CA GLY A 322 8.38 16.94 8.40
C GLY A 322 9.02 17.62 7.20
N GLU A 323 8.27 18.48 6.54
CA GLU A 323 8.76 19.28 5.40
C GLU A 323 9.36 20.66 5.82
N ASN A 324 9.39 20.95 7.14
CA ASN A 324 9.85 22.24 7.66
C ASN A 324 11.36 22.32 7.84
N PHE A 325 12.14 21.46 7.21
CA PHE A 325 13.60 21.54 7.21
C PHE A 325 14.17 21.59 5.79
N SER A 326 15.38 22.05 5.67
CA SER A 326 16.12 22.05 4.40
C SER A 326 17.61 21.84 4.64
N ILE A 327 18.20 20.89 3.92
CA ILE A 327 19.65 20.70 3.88
C ILE A 327 20.11 20.93 2.43
N LYS A 328 20.95 21.92 2.21
CA LYS A 328 21.49 22.25 0.89
C LYS A 328 23.00 22.17 0.91
N VAL A 329 23.57 21.42 -0.04
CA VAL A 329 25.00 21.25 -0.23
C VAL A 329 25.41 21.94 -1.52
N TYR A 330 26.45 22.75 -1.44
CA TYR A 330 27.10 23.42 -2.56
C TYR A 330 28.57 23.04 -2.53
N SER A 331 29.11 22.55 -3.62
CA SER A 331 30.52 22.17 -3.70
C SER A 331 31.03 22.28 -5.12
N LYS A 332 32.31 22.54 -5.22
CA LYS A 332 33.04 22.53 -6.49
C LYS A 332 34.41 21.91 -6.25
N LEU A 333 34.87 21.08 -7.17
CA LEU A 333 36.19 20.45 -7.08
C LEU A 333 37.29 21.50 -6.83
N ARG A 334 38.14 21.20 -5.87
CA ARG A 334 39.29 22.05 -5.40
C ARG A 334 38.90 23.39 -4.75
N GLN A 335 37.60 23.64 -4.50
CA GLN A 335 37.12 24.88 -3.89
C GLN A 335 36.45 24.67 -2.51
N GLY A 336 36.32 23.39 -2.11
CA GLY A 336 35.69 23.04 -0.84
C GLY A 336 34.19 22.80 -0.94
N THR A 337 33.56 22.68 0.23
CA THR A 337 32.12 22.37 0.35
C THR A 337 31.45 23.34 1.31
N PHE A 338 30.24 23.75 0.98
CA PHE A 338 29.35 24.54 1.80
C PHE A 338 28.04 23.81 2.05
N VAL A 339 27.73 23.53 3.29
CA VAL A 339 26.49 22.93 3.74
C VAL A 339 25.66 23.95 4.51
N LYS A 340 24.38 24.06 4.17
CA LYS A 340 23.41 24.90 4.87
C LYS A 340 22.25 24.03 5.36
N ILE A 341 22.06 23.98 6.67
CA ILE A 341 20.97 23.28 7.35
C ILE A 341 20.03 24.33 7.92
N VAL A 342 18.73 24.21 7.68
CA VAL A 342 17.70 25.13 8.18
C VAL A 342 16.58 24.27 8.77
N PHE A 343 16.14 24.59 9.98
CA PHE A 343 15.04 23.91 10.66
C PHE A 343 14.41 24.83 11.71
N PRO A 344 13.16 24.62 12.14
CA PRO A 344 12.51 25.46 13.16
C PRO A 344 13.24 25.43 14.48
N CYS A 345 13.34 26.59 15.17
CA CYS A 345 13.78 26.64 16.57
C CYS A 345 12.65 26.11 17.45
N GLU A 346 12.61 24.79 17.69
CA GLU A 346 11.76 24.23 18.75
C GLU A 346 12.50 24.44 20.07
N GLU A 347 11.95 25.27 20.96
CA GLU A 347 12.44 25.43 22.33
C GLU A 347 12.00 24.23 23.17
N LYS A 348 12.89 23.81 24.10
CA LYS A 348 12.65 22.74 25.07
C LYS A 348 11.55 23.13 26.06
#